data_378c58fb423cd1d765101f3cd9de0be0
#
_entry.id   378c58fb423cd1d765101f3cd9de0be0
#
_cell.length_a   1.000
_cell.length_b   1.000
_cell.length_c   1.000
_cell.angle_alpha   90.00
_cell.angle_beta   90.00
_cell.angle_gamma   90.00
#
_symmetry.space_group_name_H-M   'P 1'
#
loop_
_entity.id
_entity.type
_entity.pdbx_description
1 polymer ?
#
loop_
_entity_poly.entity_id
_entity_poly.type
_entity_poly.pdbx_seq_one_letter_code
_entity_poly.pdbx_strand_id
1 'polypeptide(L)'
;MNERRLHPFTVLRFLRKTLVVYLLPLVQVLFERNWTALHTALRQDALLFLLLCAVSWGILRVSSWSMDDTGVFHLHWRLGIRMDRALRGEMLAALTIDRPLLYRMAGASRLTLYPVGAAQKHTLSVCLPKADAEAVADQLMPLAKPALHRPAGGERAALGFLGANGLSTLALFVLAVRQTRDVPDWNPAVFAQIQVSFLARFAARWLPAGAAWLLAAAGFLLGASLMRSFAQTVHYTVWHTADQIGSRGGWLGHFECRVRTSEISFADVRISPAARLMKRWPVFVTAGGCSPELPLFVYRSGEETLFRELLPEFRMPPDLLARTQQRSLIFFAPAGIPFALCLLLTLVSATVLPQLTVTLLIPMFFFGVLLAGAAAGYRREGLWLREGRMTLRRQQRLYLHCICVFHPDVCLTAAQSPWAASVGRTNLTLTFPGWVKLKVRSVPLRDAEKFFRFMETN
;
A
#
# COMPACT_ATOMS: atom_id res chain seq x y z
N MET A 1 5.86 35.57 -12.73
CA MET A 1 5.26 34.28 -12.22
C MET A 1 3.74 34.43 -12.17
N ASN A 2 3.00 33.72 -12.99
CA ASN A 2 1.54 33.72 -12.93
C ASN A 2 1.08 32.73 -11.84
N GLU A 3 0.71 33.24 -10.67
CA GLU A 3 0.10 32.40 -9.62
C GLU A 3 -1.26 31.87 -10.10
N ARG A 4 -1.41 30.54 -10.11
CA ARG A 4 -2.66 29.86 -10.45
C ARG A 4 -3.29 29.26 -9.20
N ARG A 5 -4.61 29.20 -9.17
CA ARG A 5 -5.35 28.59 -8.05
C ARG A 5 -5.40 27.08 -8.21
N LEU A 6 -5.47 26.38 -7.08
CA LEU A 6 -5.74 24.95 -7.06
C LEU A 6 -7.16 24.67 -7.60
N HIS A 7 -7.36 23.44 -8.11
CA HIS A 7 -8.68 23.04 -8.60
C HIS A 7 -9.69 22.93 -7.44
N PRO A 8 -10.96 23.38 -7.60
CA PRO A 8 -11.99 23.34 -6.55
C PRO A 8 -12.22 21.94 -5.96
N PHE A 9 -11.95 20.90 -6.71
CA PHE A 9 -12.01 19.52 -6.25
C PHE A 9 -11.04 19.17 -5.11
N THR A 10 -10.11 20.06 -4.79
CA THR A 10 -9.25 19.99 -3.58
C THR A 10 -10.10 19.95 -2.30
N VAL A 11 -11.25 20.61 -2.27
CA VAL A 11 -12.22 20.57 -1.15
C VAL A 11 -12.67 19.14 -0.88
N LEU A 12 -13.01 18.39 -1.92
CA LEU A 12 -13.43 16.99 -1.79
C LEU A 12 -12.31 16.09 -1.23
N ARG A 13 -11.06 16.41 -1.49
CA ARG A 13 -9.92 15.69 -0.91
C ARG A 13 -9.87 15.82 0.61
N PHE A 14 -10.10 17.02 1.14
CA PHE A 14 -10.14 17.25 2.60
C PHE A 14 -11.35 16.56 3.21
N LEU A 15 -12.48 16.61 2.52
CA LEU A 15 -13.74 16.03 2.98
C LEU A 15 -13.82 14.49 2.78
N ARG A 16 -12.96 13.88 1.97
CA ARG A 16 -13.10 12.47 1.57
C ARG A 16 -13.25 11.50 2.74
N LYS A 17 -12.45 11.66 3.79
CA LYS A 17 -12.51 10.79 4.97
C LYS A 17 -13.78 11.03 5.78
N THR A 18 -14.14 12.26 5.96
CA THR A 18 -15.32 12.72 6.69
C THR A 18 -16.59 12.34 5.92
N LEU A 19 -16.59 12.57 4.60
CA LEU A 19 -17.73 12.26 3.73
C LEU A 19 -18.10 10.77 3.74
N VAL A 20 -17.12 9.86 3.78
CA VAL A 20 -17.38 8.43 3.91
C VAL A 20 -18.08 8.13 5.24
N VAL A 21 -17.66 8.75 6.34
CA VAL A 21 -18.26 8.55 7.67
C VAL A 21 -19.69 9.05 7.70
N TYR A 22 -19.98 10.19 7.06
CA TYR A 22 -21.33 10.77 7.00
C TYR A 22 -22.25 10.08 5.99
N LEU A 23 -21.74 9.67 4.83
CA LEU A 23 -22.58 9.02 3.81
C LEU A 23 -23.00 7.60 4.21
N LEU A 24 -22.23 6.92 5.04
CA LEU A 24 -22.49 5.52 5.38
C LEU A 24 -23.82 5.32 6.13
N PRO A 25 -24.18 6.11 7.16
CA PRO A 25 -25.50 6.09 7.78
C PRO A 25 -26.62 6.52 6.82
N LEU A 26 -26.39 7.56 6.01
CA LEU A 26 -27.39 8.06 5.07
C LEU A 26 -27.76 7.03 4.00
N VAL A 27 -26.81 6.21 3.54
CA VAL A 27 -27.05 5.13 2.59
C VAL A 27 -28.00 4.09 3.18
N GLN A 28 -27.84 3.74 4.47
CA GLN A 28 -28.73 2.80 5.15
C GLN A 28 -30.17 3.34 5.20
N VAL A 29 -30.36 4.57 5.68
CA VAL A 29 -31.66 5.22 5.81
C VAL A 29 -32.36 5.35 4.44
N LEU A 30 -31.58 5.58 3.38
CA LEU A 30 -32.08 5.62 2.00
C LEU A 30 -32.61 4.25 1.54
N PHE A 31 -31.92 3.16 1.89
CA PHE A 31 -32.36 1.80 1.54
C PHE A 31 -33.59 1.35 2.34
N GLU A 32 -33.70 1.78 3.58
CA GLU A 32 -34.85 1.49 4.45
C GLU A 32 -36.09 2.33 4.06
N ARG A 33 -35.95 3.29 3.13
CA ARG A 33 -36.98 4.26 2.69
C ARG A 33 -37.61 5.04 3.86
N ASN A 34 -36.87 5.20 4.94
CA ASN A 34 -37.33 5.95 6.11
C ASN A 34 -36.99 7.44 5.94
N TRP A 35 -37.86 8.17 5.23
CA TRP A 35 -37.64 9.57 4.88
C TRP A 35 -37.59 10.51 6.08
N THR A 36 -38.29 10.18 7.17
CA THR A 36 -38.28 10.98 8.41
C THR A 36 -36.92 10.90 9.11
N ALA A 37 -36.36 9.70 9.23
CA ALA A 37 -35.03 9.48 9.78
C ALA A 37 -33.96 10.13 8.90
N LEU A 38 -34.12 10.09 7.55
CA LEU A 38 -33.21 10.75 6.62
C LEU A 38 -33.17 12.28 6.83
N HIS A 39 -34.34 12.91 6.96
CA HIS A 39 -34.41 14.34 7.20
C HIS A 39 -33.80 14.74 8.53
N THR A 40 -33.97 13.96 9.58
CA THR A 40 -33.41 14.22 10.91
C THR A 40 -31.88 14.10 10.88
N ALA A 41 -31.35 13.00 10.31
CA ALA A 41 -29.92 12.79 10.17
C ALA A 41 -29.26 13.88 9.29
N LEU A 42 -29.88 14.24 8.16
CA LEU A 42 -29.40 15.31 7.30
C LEU A 42 -29.34 16.67 8.03
N ARG A 43 -30.33 16.98 8.88
CA ARG A 43 -30.33 18.23 9.66
C ARG A 43 -29.23 18.28 10.71
N GLN A 44 -29.02 17.20 11.44
CA GLN A 44 -27.99 17.14 12.48
C GLN A 44 -26.59 17.27 11.90
N ASP A 45 -26.32 16.59 10.78
CA ASP A 45 -25.00 16.55 10.17
C ASP A 45 -24.75 17.71 9.20
N ALA A 46 -25.81 18.35 8.68
CA ALA A 46 -25.69 19.40 7.67
C ALA A 46 -24.85 20.60 8.15
N LEU A 47 -25.02 21.02 9.39
CA LEU A 47 -24.31 22.19 9.95
C LEU A 47 -22.80 21.91 10.06
N LEU A 48 -22.44 20.73 10.55
CA LEU A 48 -21.03 20.31 10.65
C LEU A 48 -20.41 20.09 9.26
N PHE A 49 -21.16 19.50 8.35
CA PHE A 49 -20.73 19.32 6.96
C PHE A 49 -20.51 20.66 6.25
N LEU A 50 -21.43 21.63 6.41
CA LEU A 50 -21.30 22.98 5.86
C LEU A 50 -20.10 23.71 6.46
N LEU A 51 -19.87 23.58 7.78
CA LEU A 51 -18.68 24.15 8.43
C LEU A 51 -17.39 23.58 7.82
N LEU A 52 -17.30 22.26 7.67
CA LEU A 52 -16.16 21.59 7.05
C LEU A 52 -15.97 22.02 5.58
N CYS A 53 -17.06 22.17 4.84
CA CYS A 53 -17.04 22.71 3.48
C CYS A 53 -16.49 24.16 3.47
N ALA A 54 -16.98 25.01 4.37
CA ALA A 54 -16.53 26.40 4.47
C ALA A 54 -15.04 26.51 4.82
N VAL A 55 -14.56 25.72 5.79
CA VAL A 55 -13.14 25.64 6.14
C VAL A 55 -12.30 25.15 4.97
N SER A 56 -12.73 24.08 4.31
CA SER A 56 -12.02 23.52 3.16
C SER A 56 -12.00 24.48 1.96
N TRP A 57 -13.08 25.24 1.76
CA TRP A 57 -13.15 26.30 0.76
C TRP A 57 -12.24 27.47 1.10
N GLY A 58 -12.18 27.86 2.38
CA GLY A 58 -11.23 28.88 2.87
C GLY A 58 -9.79 28.48 2.58
N ILE A 59 -9.41 27.24 2.89
CA ILE A 59 -8.09 26.68 2.57
C ILE A 59 -7.80 26.75 1.07
N LEU A 60 -8.76 26.38 0.23
CA LEU A 60 -8.62 26.44 -1.23
C LEU A 60 -8.36 27.87 -1.72
N ARG A 61 -9.11 28.86 -1.19
CA ARG A 61 -8.98 30.28 -1.58
C ARG A 61 -7.60 30.86 -1.29
N VAL A 62 -6.95 30.36 -0.25
CA VAL A 62 -5.65 30.84 0.26
C VAL A 62 -4.46 30.08 -0.35
N SER A 63 -4.73 28.97 -1.04
CA SER A 63 -3.71 28.13 -1.66
C SER A 63 -3.55 28.45 -3.14
N SER A 64 -2.34 28.76 -3.57
CA SER A 64 -1.95 28.98 -4.98
C SER A 64 -0.72 28.18 -5.34
N TRP A 65 -0.51 27.98 -6.62
CA TRP A 65 0.68 27.34 -7.14
C TRP A 65 1.23 28.15 -8.31
N SER A 66 2.51 28.03 -8.54
CA SER A 66 3.17 28.64 -9.70
C SER A 66 4.31 27.76 -10.18
N MET A 67 4.65 27.91 -11.43
CA MET A 67 5.82 27.30 -12.03
C MET A 67 6.73 28.43 -12.51
N ASP A 68 7.99 28.34 -12.15
CA ASP A 68 8.99 29.32 -12.57
C ASP A 68 9.57 28.92 -13.94
N ASP A 69 10.12 29.89 -14.66
CA ASP A 69 10.80 29.68 -15.96
C ASP A 69 12.00 28.74 -15.83
N THR A 70 12.57 28.61 -14.63
CA THR A 70 13.63 27.66 -14.27
C THR A 70 13.13 26.23 -14.00
N GLY A 71 11.82 25.95 -14.16
CA GLY A 71 11.23 24.63 -13.93
C GLY A 71 11.06 24.27 -12.45
N VAL A 72 11.02 25.27 -11.56
CA VAL A 72 10.74 25.08 -10.13
C VAL A 72 9.24 25.18 -9.87
N PHE A 73 8.68 24.14 -9.28
CA PHE A 73 7.28 24.14 -8.82
C PHE A 73 7.17 24.76 -7.44
N HIS A 74 6.37 25.81 -7.31
CA HIS A 74 6.09 26.51 -6.06
C HIS A 74 4.65 26.25 -5.63
N LEU A 75 4.46 25.89 -4.35
CA LEU A 75 3.17 25.79 -3.70
C LEU A 75 3.13 26.80 -2.57
N HIS A 76 2.22 27.76 -2.68
CA HIS A 76 2.01 28.82 -1.69
C HIS A 76 0.78 28.52 -0.84
N TRP A 77 0.95 28.58 0.45
CA TRP A 77 -0.14 28.46 1.43
C TRP A 77 -0.11 29.66 2.37
N ARG A 78 -1.20 30.43 2.37
CA ARG A 78 -1.26 31.72 3.07
C ARG A 78 -2.38 31.75 4.14
N LEU A 79 -2.57 30.71 4.92
CA LEU A 79 -3.58 30.64 5.99
C LEU A 79 -2.94 31.03 7.35
N GLY A 80 -2.89 32.31 7.67
CA GLY A 80 -2.29 32.84 8.91
C GLY A 80 -0.76 32.69 8.95
N ILE A 81 -0.25 31.53 8.63
CA ILE A 81 1.18 31.21 8.47
C ILE A 81 1.49 31.11 6.97
N ARG A 82 2.50 31.80 6.52
CA ARG A 82 3.02 31.69 5.16
C ARG A 82 3.88 30.45 5.06
N MET A 83 3.47 29.50 4.23
CA MET A 83 4.28 28.32 3.92
C MET A 83 4.47 28.25 2.41
N ASP A 84 5.70 28.45 1.98
CA ASP A 84 6.11 28.32 0.59
C ASP A 84 6.96 27.05 0.44
N ARG A 85 6.57 26.17 -0.47
CA ARG A 85 7.33 24.98 -0.80
C ARG A 85 7.76 25.04 -2.26
N ALA A 86 9.05 24.98 -2.49
CA ALA A 86 9.65 24.92 -3.81
C ALA A 86 10.22 23.54 -4.07
N LEU A 87 9.93 22.96 -5.24
CA LEU A 87 10.45 21.64 -5.66
C LEU A 87 10.98 21.74 -7.09
N ARG A 88 12.24 21.36 -7.27
CA ARG A 88 12.87 21.18 -8.59
C ARG A 88 12.69 19.75 -9.07
N GLY A 89 12.63 19.57 -10.39
CA GLY A 89 12.53 18.23 -10.98
C GLY A 89 13.65 17.29 -10.54
N GLU A 90 14.87 17.81 -10.39
CA GLU A 90 16.06 17.04 -9.94
C GLU A 90 15.92 16.49 -8.50
N MET A 91 15.12 17.15 -7.67
CA MET A 91 14.85 16.73 -6.29
C MET A 91 13.72 15.71 -6.16
N LEU A 92 13.14 15.26 -7.29
CA LEU A 92 12.05 14.28 -7.28
C LEU A 92 12.57 12.87 -7.54
N ALA A 93 12.27 11.97 -6.64
CA ALA A 93 12.46 10.54 -6.81
C ALA A 93 11.35 9.92 -7.66
N ALA A 94 10.11 10.35 -7.46
CA ALA A 94 8.96 9.87 -8.20
C ALA A 94 7.85 10.93 -8.29
N LEU A 95 6.97 10.73 -9.27
CA LEU A 95 5.79 11.55 -9.51
C LEU A 95 4.63 10.64 -9.87
N THR A 96 3.44 10.91 -9.32
CA THR A 96 2.22 10.19 -9.71
C THR A 96 1.11 11.15 -10.11
N ILE A 97 0.39 10.81 -11.17
CA ILE A 97 -0.83 11.49 -11.61
C ILE A 97 -1.98 10.50 -11.49
N ASP A 98 -2.92 10.80 -10.62
CA ASP A 98 -4.10 9.97 -10.41
C ASP A 98 -5.37 10.73 -10.80
N ARG A 99 -6.21 10.09 -11.62
CA ARG A 99 -7.53 10.59 -12.03
C ARG A 99 -8.59 9.52 -11.82
N PRO A 100 -9.03 9.27 -10.58
CA PRO A 100 -10.20 8.43 -10.33
C PRO A 100 -11.42 8.97 -11.08
N LEU A 101 -12.46 8.15 -11.24
CA LEU A 101 -13.64 8.49 -12.01
C LEU A 101 -14.21 9.88 -11.69
N LEU A 102 -14.39 10.19 -10.41
CA LEU A 102 -14.92 11.49 -9.98
C LEU A 102 -14.01 12.68 -10.38
N TYR A 103 -12.68 12.48 -10.32
CA TYR A 103 -11.72 13.50 -10.77
C TYR A 103 -11.79 13.72 -12.28
N ARG A 104 -11.98 12.63 -13.06
CA ARG A 104 -12.15 12.73 -14.52
C ARG A 104 -13.40 13.54 -14.89
N MET A 105 -14.53 13.27 -14.23
CA MET A 105 -15.79 14.00 -14.45
C MET A 105 -15.65 15.49 -14.12
N ALA A 106 -14.86 15.82 -13.11
CA ALA A 106 -14.59 17.21 -12.71
C ALA A 106 -13.46 17.89 -13.51
N GLY A 107 -12.83 17.21 -14.47
CA GLY A 107 -11.67 17.75 -15.20
C GLY A 107 -10.41 17.93 -14.35
N ALA A 108 -10.36 17.31 -13.17
CA ALA A 108 -9.29 17.41 -12.20
C ALA A 108 -8.28 16.27 -12.30
N SER A 109 -7.06 16.50 -11.81
CA SER A 109 -6.01 15.49 -11.64
C SER A 109 -5.34 15.69 -10.29
N ARG A 110 -5.05 14.60 -9.60
CA ARG A 110 -4.24 14.60 -8.41
C ARG A 110 -2.79 14.35 -8.79
N LEU A 111 -1.96 15.35 -8.65
CA LEU A 111 -0.51 15.26 -8.81
C LEU A 111 0.12 15.04 -7.44
N THR A 112 0.91 13.99 -7.30
CA THR A 112 1.67 13.72 -6.07
C THR A 112 3.16 13.65 -6.40
N LEU A 113 3.93 14.48 -5.72
CA LEU A 113 5.37 14.63 -5.88
C LEU A 113 6.06 13.98 -4.69
N TYR A 114 7.04 13.14 -4.95
CA TYR A 114 7.83 12.41 -3.95
C TYR A 114 9.27 12.91 -4.00
N PRO A 115 9.68 13.79 -3.06
CA PRO A 115 11.04 14.28 -3.01
C PRO A 115 12.05 13.17 -2.64
N VAL A 116 13.27 13.31 -3.11
CA VAL A 116 14.40 12.43 -2.75
C VAL A 116 14.64 12.50 -1.23
N GLY A 117 14.87 11.35 -0.59
CA GLY A 117 15.19 11.28 0.83
C GLY A 117 14.07 11.63 1.79
N ALA A 118 12.95 12.15 1.32
CA ALA A 118 11.85 12.60 2.18
C ALA A 118 11.02 11.43 2.72
N ALA A 119 10.60 11.53 4.00
CA ALA A 119 9.61 10.61 4.56
C ALA A 119 8.26 10.75 3.84
N GLN A 120 7.45 9.68 3.83
CA GLN A 120 6.13 9.69 3.16
C GLN A 120 5.22 10.86 3.57
N LYS A 121 5.33 11.33 4.81
CA LYS A 121 4.58 12.50 5.32
C LYS A 121 4.98 13.84 4.67
N HIS A 122 6.11 13.90 3.99
CA HIS A 122 6.59 15.09 3.29
C HIS A 122 6.24 15.08 1.79
N THR A 123 5.50 14.07 1.33
CA THR A 123 5.00 14.06 -0.04
C THR A 123 4.07 15.24 -0.29
N LEU A 124 4.25 15.90 -1.43
CA LEU A 124 3.41 17.00 -1.84
C LEU A 124 2.32 16.48 -2.79
N SER A 125 1.07 16.60 -2.39
CA SER A 125 -0.04 16.18 -3.23
C SER A 125 -0.99 17.34 -3.46
N VAL A 126 -1.19 17.71 -4.71
CA VAL A 126 -2.02 18.83 -5.16
C VAL A 126 -3.07 18.36 -6.15
N CYS A 127 -4.20 19.08 -6.19
CA CYS A 127 -5.25 18.84 -7.20
C CYS A 127 -5.23 19.99 -8.19
N LEU A 128 -4.94 19.67 -9.45
CA LEU A 128 -4.80 20.62 -10.54
C LEU A 128 -5.80 20.28 -11.67
N PRO A 129 -6.11 21.25 -12.56
CA PRO A 129 -6.74 20.93 -13.84
C PRO A 129 -5.91 19.90 -14.63
N LYS A 130 -6.57 19.11 -15.46
CA LYS A 130 -5.90 18.04 -16.25
C LYS A 130 -4.68 18.56 -17.01
N ALA A 131 -4.86 19.62 -17.81
CA ALA A 131 -3.82 20.17 -18.65
C ALA A 131 -2.62 20.72 -17.85
N ASP A 132 -2.90 21.39 -16.71
CA ASP A 132 -1.86 21.93 -15.84
C ASP A 132 -1.07 20.82 -15.16
N ALA A 133 -1.74 19.75 -14.71
CA ALA A 133 -1.07 18.60 -14.08
C ALA A 133 -0.14 17.86 -15.04
N GLU A 134 -0.53 17.69 -16.32
CA GLU A 134 0.30 17.10 -17.36
C GLU A 134 1.48 18.02 -17.69
N ALA A 135 1.25 19.31 -17.88
CA ALA A 135 2.30 20.28 -18.17
C ALA A 135 3.35 20.36 -17.04
N VAL A 136 2.91 20.41 -15.79
CA VAL A 136 3.81 20.41 -14.61
C VAL A 136 4.60 19.10 -14.55
N ALA A 137 3.96 17.95 -14.78
CA ALA A 137 4.65 16.67 -14.79
C ALA A 137 5.70 16.57 -15.88
N ASP A 138 5.41 17.08 -17.08
CA ASP A 138 6.34 17.04 -18.21
C ASP A 138 7.50 18.03 -18.04
N GLN A 139 7.31 19.14 -17.32
CA GLN A 139 8.41 20.04 -16.97
C GLN A 139 9.30 19.48 -15.86
N LEU A 140 8.71 18.86 -14.83
CA LEU A 140 9.46 18.30 -13.69
C LEU A 140 10.18 16.99 -14.02
N MET A 141 9.55 16.14 -14.83
CA MET A 141 10.08 14.84 -15.26
C MET A 141 9.69 14.60 -16.73
N PRO A 142 10.43 15.21 -17.70
CA PRO A 142 10.10 15.14 -19.12
C PRO A 142 10.15 13.70 -19.62
N LEU A 143 9.11 13.31 -20.36
CA LEU A 143 9.00 11.98 -20.95
C LEU A 143 9.77 11.97 -22.28
N ALA A 144 10.99 11.44 -22.31
CA ALA A 144 11.64 11.09 -23.55
C ALA A 144 10.87 9.96 -24.25
N LYS A 145 11.01 9.77 -25.57
CA LYS A 145 10.33 8.68 -26.31
C LYS A 145 10.76 7.32 -25.72
N PRO A 146 9.93 6.65 -24.91
CA PRO A 146 10.37 5.49 -24.17
C PRO A 146 10.19 4.20 -24.96
N ALA A 147 11.01 3.20 -24.65
CA ALA A 147 10.69 1.82 -25.00
C ALA A 147 9.38 1.43 -24.28
N LEU A 148 8.38 1.06 -25.03
CA LEU A 148 7.03 0.80 -24.51
C LEU A 148 6.75 -0.71 -24.45
N HIS A 149 6.64 -1.24 -23.24
CA HIS A 149 6.14 -2.60 -23.03
C HIS A 149 4.63 -2.56 -22.79
N ARG A 150 3.88 -3.35 -23.57
CA ARG A 150 2.43 -3.56 -23.41
C ARG A 150 2.18 -5.00 -22.98
N PRO A 151 1.72 -5.24 -21.73
CA PRO A 151 1.45 -6.59 -21.26
C PRO A 151 0.46 -7.33 -22.17
N ALA A 152 0.79 -8.56 -22.52
CA ALA A 152 -0.12 -9.46 -23.23
C ALA A 152 -1.34 -9.80 -22.38
N GLY A 153 -2.39 -10.38 -22.97
CA GLY A 153 -3.64 -10.68 -22.28
C GLY A 153 -3.47 -11.48 -20.97
N GLY A 154 -2.63 -12.51 -20.99
CA GLY A 154 -2.34 -13.32 -19.80
C GLY A 154 -1.51 -12.59 -18.74
N GLU A 155 -0.62 -11.69 -19.12
CA GLU A 155 0.13 -10.83 -18.20
C GLU A 155 -0.78 -9.77 -17.59
N ARG A 156 -1.67 -9.18 -18.39
CA ARG A 156 -2.66 -8.20 -17.94
C ARG A 156 -3.61 -8.82 -16.91
N ALA A 157 -4.08 -10.03 -17.17
CA ALA A 157 -4.92 -10.77 -16.21
C ALA A 157 -4.16 -11.03 -14.90
N ALA A 158 -2.89 -11.42 -14.99
CA ALA A 158 -2.03 -11.63 -13.82
C ALA A 158 -1.77 -10.32 -13.06
N LEU A 159 -1.52 -9.21 -13.75
CA LEU A 159 -1.40 -7.87 -13.15
C LEU A 159 -2.65 -7.51 -12.35
N GLY A 160 -3.83 -7.68 -12.94
CA GLY A 160 -5.10 -7.40 -12.29
C GLY A 160 -5.33 -8.27 -11.04
N PHE A 161 -5.06 -9.55 -11.14
CA PHE A 161 -5.26 -10.50 -10.04
C PHE A 161 -4.24 -10.32 -8.91
N LEU A 162 -2.96 -10.12 -9.23
CA LEU A 162 -1.87 -10.01 -8.26
C LEU A 162 -1.73 -8.60 -7.67
N GLY A 163 -2.30 -7.57 -8.33
CA GLY A 163 -2.37 -6.20 -7.84
C GLY A 163 -3.49 -5.95 -6.81
N ALA A 164 -4.43 -6.89 -6.65
CA ALA A 164 -5.57 -6.71 -5.76
C ALA A 164 -5.17 -6.80 -4.27
N ASN A 165 -5.36 -5.70 -3.54
CA ASN A 165 -5.07 -5.58 -2.10
C ASN A 165 -6.35 -5.76 -1.25
N GLY A 166 -6.99 -6.93 -1.31
CA GLY A 166 -8.24 -7.21 -0.60
C GLY A 166 -8.18 -7.05 0.93
N LEU A 167 -7.01 -7.31 1.54
CA LEU A 167 -6.83 -7.17 2.99
C LEU A 167 -6.89 -5.72 3.49
N SER A 168 -6.42 -4.75 2.71
CA SER A 168 -6.50 -3.33 3.08
C SER A 168 -7.95 -2.82 3.01
N THR A 169 -8.72 -3.30 2.04
CA THR A 169 -10.13 -2.98 1.89
C THR A 169 -10.95 -3.59 3.02
N LEU A 170 -10.65 -4.83 3.42
CA LEU A 170 -11.28 -5.49 4.58
C LEU A 170 -10.98 -4.73 5.88
N ALA A 171 -9.73 -4.31 6.10
CA ALA A 171 -9.35 -3.53 7.29
C ALA A 171 -10.10 -2.19 7.37
N LEU A 172 -10.23 -1.49 6.24
CA LEU A 172 -11.01 -0.25 6.17
C LEU A 172 -12.50 -0.48 6.43
N PHE A 173 -13.07 -1.57 5.92
CA PHE A 173 -14.46 -1.93 6.18
C PHE A 173 -14.69 -2.24 7.66
N VAL A 174 -13.84 -3.06 8.29
CA VAL A 174 -13.92 -3.37 9.72
C VAL A 174 -13.80 -2.09 10.57
N LEU A 175 -12.89 -1.18 10.18
CA LEU A 175 -12.72 0.10 10.86
C LEU A 175 -13.98 0.98 10.72
N ALA A 176 -14.55 1.06 9.52
CA ALA A 176 -15.78 1.80 9.26
C ALA A 176 -16.96 1.23 10.07
N VAL A 177 -17.12 -0.10 10.08
CA VAL A 177 -18.16 -0.77 10.87
C VAL A 177 -17.97 -0.53 12.37
N ARG A 178 -16.74 -0.56 12.87
CA ARG A 178 -16.44 -0.26 14.27
C ARG A 178 -16.75 1.19 14.64
N GLN A 179 -16.42 2.13 13.74
CA GLN A 179 -16.60 3.57 14.00
C GLN A 179 -18.07 3.99 13.96
N THR A 180 -18.92 3.23 13.27
CA THR A 180 -20.37 3.48 13.17
C THR A 180 -21.19 2.72 14.21
N ARG A 181 -20.57 1.86 15.02
CA ARG A 181 -21.27 1.10 16.08
C ARG A 181 -21.87 1.97 17.18
N ASP A 182 -21.29 3.14 17.39
CA ASP A 182 -21.70 4.10 18.41
C ASP A 182 -22.77 5.09 17.91
N VAL A 183 -23.24 4.95 16.65
CA VAL A 183 -24.34 5.77 16.11
C VAL A 183 -25.65 5.14 16.51
N PRO A 184 -26.54 5.86 17.25
CA PRO A 184 -27.86 5.37 17.60
C PRO A 184 -28.63 4.98 16.31
N ASP A 185 -29.36 3.89 16.39
CA ASP A 185 -30.21 3.35 15.29
C ASP A 185 -29.47 2.81 14.06
N TRP A 186 -28.14 2.76 14.06
CA TRP A 186 -27.39 2.17 12.96
C TRP A 186 -27.01 0.71 13.23
N ASN A 187 -27.62 -0.20 12.49
CA ASN A 187 -27.30 -1.62 12.58
C ASN A 187 -26.46 -2.06 11.36
N PRO A 188 -25.13 -2.17 11.53
CA PRO A 188 -24.24 -2.59 10.44
C PRO A 188 -24.58 -3.98 9.87
N ALA A 189 -25.27 -4.81 10.68
CA ALA A 189 -25.71 -6.12 10.23
C ALA A 189 -26.80 -6.01 9.16
N VAL A 190 -27.70 -5.03 9.24
CA VAL A 190 -28.77 -4.82 8.24
C VAL A 190 -28.18 -4.36 6.89
N PHE A 191 -27.23 -3.43 6.92
CA PHE A 191 -26.55 -2.99 5.69
C PHE A 191 -25.76 -4.13 5.01
N ALA A 192 -24.99 -4.89 5.80
CA ALA A 192 -24.32 -6.08 5.33
C ALA A 192 -25.34 -7.11 4.80
N GLN A 193 -26.50 -7.21 5.43
CA GLN A 193 -27.55 -8.14 5.10
C GLN A 193 -28.11 -7.94 3.69
N ILE A 194 -28.31 -6.72 3.27
CA ILE A 194 -28.84 -6.38 1.94
C ILE A 194 -27.83 -6.68 0.83
N GLN A 195 -26.56 -6.26 1.03
CA GLN A 195 -25.51 -6.35 0.01
C GLN A 195 -24.93 -7.76 -0.13
N VAL A 196 -24.88 -8.51 0.97
CA VAL A 196 -24.17 -9.79 1.05
C VAL A 196 -25.13 -10.97 1.23
N SER A 197 -26.44 -10.71 1.34
CA SER A 197 -27.47 -11.72 1.64
C SER A 197 -27.49 -12.89 0.65
N PHE A 198 -27.21 -12.66 -0.61
CA PHE A 198 -27.15 -13.73 -1.62
C PHE A 198 -25.96 -14.66 -1.36
N LEU A 199 -24.78 -14.09 -1.20
CA LEU A 199 -23.54 -14.85 -0.90
C LEU A 199 -23.62 -15.50 0.48
N ALA A 200 -24.18 -14.81 1.47
CA ALA A 200 -24.35 -15.33 2.82
C ALA A 200 -25.35 -16.49 2.84
N ARG A 201 -26.45 -16.42 2.12
CA ARG A 201 -27.42 -17.53 1.98
C ARG A 201 -26.79 -18.75 1.31
N PHE A 202 -25.95 -18.54 0.29
CA PHE A 202 -25.22 -19.63 -0.34
C PHE A 202 -24.23 -20.26 0.64
N ALA A 203 -23.45 -19.46 1.36
CA ALA A 203 -22.48 -19.92 2.33
C ALA A 203 -23.11 -20.56 3.59
N ALA A 204 -24.30 -20.11 3.98
CA ALA A 204 -25.05 -20.65 5.13
C ALA A 204 -25.53 -22.11 4.95
N ARG A 205 -25.48 -22.64 3.71
CA ARG A 205 -25.74 -24.07 3.45
C ARG A 205 -24.63 -24.97 4.02
N TRP A 206 -23.43 -24.42 4.22
CA TRP A 206 -22.23 -25.17 4.58
C TRP A 206 -21.60 -24.72 5.91
N LEU A 207 -21.95 -23.50 6.38
CA LEU A 207 -21.32 -22.85 7.50
C LEU A 207 -22.36 -22.26 8.48
N PRO A 208 -22.04 -22.14 9.78
CA PRO A 208 -22.87 -21.39 10.72
C PRO A 208 -23.11 -19.95 10.25
N ALA A 209 -24.27 -19.40 10.54
CA ALA A 209 -24.73 -18.11 10.01
C ALA A 209 -23.69 -16.96 10.17
N GLY A 210 -23.04 -16.85 11.34
CA GLY A 210 -22.01 -15.82 11.56
C GLY A 210 -20.76 -15.99 10.67
N ALA A 211 -20.32 -17.23 10.46
CA ALA A 211 -19.18 -17.52 9.58
C ALA A 211 -19.54 -17.29 8.11
N ALA A 212 -20.76 -17.64 7.70
CA ALA A 212 -21.26 -17.39 6.36
C ALA A 212 -21.27 -15.90 6.02
N TRP A 213 -21.67 -15.05 6.96
CA TRP A 213 -21.65 -13.58 6.82
C TRP A 213 -20.24 -13.03 6.66
N LEU A 214 -19.30 -13.44 7.50
CA LEU A 214 -17.90 -13.01 7.39
C LEU A 214 -17.29 -13.43 6.07
N LEU A 215 -17.56 -14.66 5.61
CA LEU A 215 -17.07 -15.16 4.34
C LEU A 215 -17.65 -14.38 3.15
N ALA A 216 -18.94 -14.08 3.20
CA ALA A 216 -19.63 -13.33 2.16
C ALA A 216 -19.14 -11.87 2.10
N ALA A 217 -18.94 -11.20 3.23
CA ALA A 217 -18.36 -9.85 3.29
C ALA A 217 -16.92 -9.85 2.76
N ALA A 218 -16.10 -10.80 3.16
CA ALA A 218 -14.74 -10.95 2.65
C ALA A 218 -14.72 -11.20 1.14
N GLY A 219 -15.61 -12.05 0.63
CA GLY A 219 -15.75 -12.33 -0.81
C GLY A 219 -16.18 -11.11 -1.61
N PHE A 220 -17.13 -10.33 -1.12
CA PHE A 220 -17.57 -9.08 -1.74
C PHE A 220 -16.42 -8.06 -1.83
N LEU A 221 -15.68 -7.86 -0.72
CA LEU A 221 -14.57 -6.93 -0.67
C LEU A 221 -13.40 -7.37 -1.56
N LEU A 222 -13.12 -8.67 -1.62
CA LEU A 222 -12.17 -9.24 -2.56
C LEU A 222 -12.61 -9.01 -4.00
N GLY A 223 -13.88 -9.26 -4.33
CA GLY A 223 -14.44 -9.03 -5.65
C GLY A 223 -14.35 -7.56 -6.07
N ALA A 224 -14.70 -6.63 -5.19
CA ALA A 224 -14.57 -5.18 -5.43
C ALA A 224 -13.09 -4.76 -5.64
N SER A 225 -12.17 -5.31 -4.83
CA SER A 225 -10.73 -5.06 -4.98
C SER A 225 -10.19 -5.60 -6.31
N LEU A 226 -10.61 -6.80 -6.71
CA LEU A 226 -10.27 -7.38 -8.00
C LEU A 226 -10.80 -6.54 -9.16
N MET A 227 -12.09 -6.18 -9.15
CA MET A 227 -12.69 -5.32 -10.18
C MET A 227 -11.94 -4.00 -10.32
N ARG A 228 -11.59 -3.34 -9.20
CA ARG A 228 -10.78 -2.13 -9.22
C ARG A 228 -9.42 -2.38 -9.87
N SER A 229 -8.73 -3.44 -9.48
CA SER A 229 -7.41 -3.78 -10.01
C SER A 229 -7.47 -4.09 -11.52
N PHE A 230 -8.45 -4.87 -11.97
CA PHE A 230 -8.66 -5.12 -13.40
C PHE A 230 -8.98 -3.84 -14.18
N ALA A 231 -9.82 -2.97 -13.64
CA ALA A 231 -10.12 -1.68 -14.27
C ALA A 231 -8.86 -0.80 -14.42
N GLN A 232 -7.90 -0.90 -13.50
CA GLN A 232 -6.62 -0.19 -13.57
C GLN A 232 -5.65 -0.81 -14.59
N THR A 233 -5.77 -2.10 -14.91
CA THR A 233 -4.89 -2.76 -15.88
C THR A 233 -5.33 -2.59 -17.35
N VAL A 234 -6.48 -1.98 -17.59
CA VAL A 234 -6.93 -1.63 -18.94
C VAL A 234 -6.03 -0.53 -19.51
N HIS A 235 -5.57 -0.71 -20.76
CA HIS A 235 -4.59 0.16 -21.41
C HIS A 235 -3.28 0.34 -20.62
N TYR A 236 -2.91 -0.67 -19.84
CA TYR A 236 -1.68 -0.65 -19.07
C TYR A 236 -0.46 -0.68 -19.99
N THR A 237 0.47 0.22 -19.74
CA THR A 237 1.73 0.33 -20.45
C THR A 237 2.85 0.64 -19.48
N VAL A 238 4.01 0.06 -19.71
CA VAL A 238 5.24 0.31 -18.95
C VAL A 238 6.30 0.83 -19.92
N TRP A 239 7.08 1.79 -19.49
CA TRP A 239 8.21 2.30 -20.26
C TRP A 239 9.45 2.37 -19.39
N HIS A 240 10.60 2.25 -20.05
CA HIS A 240 11.90 2.44 -19.45
C HIS A 240 12.74 3.35 -20.37
N THR A 241 13.38 4.34 -19.79
CA THR A 241 14.39 5.20 -20.42
C THR A 241 15.67 5.16 -19.57
N ALA A 242 16.75 5.74 -20.05
CA ALA A 242 18.01 5.80 -19.29
C ALA A 242 17.82 6.37 -17.88
N ASP A 243 16.96 7.39 -17.73
CA ASP A 243 16.79 8.13 -16.46
C ASP A 243 15.51 7.79 -15.70
N GLN A 244 14.54 7.15 -16.35
CA GLN A 244 13.19 6.98 -15.78
C GLN A 244 12.57 5.65 -16.15
N ILE A 245 11.82 5.11 -15.21
CA ILE A 245 10.89 4.01 -15.42
C ILE A 245 9.50 4.46 -15.02
N GLY A 246 8.48 4.01 -15.72
CA GLY A 246 7.13 4.39 -15.34
C GLY A 246 6.06 3.46 -15.88
N SER A 247 4.85 3.69 -15.41
CA SER A 247 3.66 2.95 -15.84
C SER A 247 2.47 3.88 -15.92
N ARG A 248 1.56 3.59 -16.85
CA ARG A 248 0.27 4.25 -16.95
C ARG A 248 -0.81 3.26 -17.34
N GLY A 249 -2.03 3.54 -16.93
CA GLY A 249 -3.16 2.68 -17.26
C GLY A 249 -4.46 3.19 -16.66
N GLY A 250 -5.52 2.42 -16.84
CA GLY A 250 -6.83 2.62 -16.24
C GLY A 250 -7.95 2.90 -17.25
N TRP A 251 -9.11 2.33 -16.95
CA TRP A 251 -10.34 2.50 -17.74
C TRP A 251 -11.29 3.52 -17.08
N LEU A 252 -11.78 3.22 -15.89
CA LEU A 252 -12.65 4.12 -15.13
C LEU A 252 -11.87 5.28 -14.49
N GLY A 253 -10.64 5.03 -14.07
CA GLY A 253 -9.68 6.01 -13.61
C GLY A 253 -8.41 5.93 -14.44
N HIS A 254 -7.68 7.00 -14.54
CA HIS A 254 -6.37 7.03 -15.17
C HIS A 254 -5.31 7.24 -14.10
N PHE A 255 -4.23 6.47 -14.17
CA PHE A 255 -3.06 6.70 -13.34
C PHE A 255 -1.81 6.69 -14.19
N GLU A 256 -0.84 7.47 -13.78
CA GLU A 256 0.50 7.49 -14.34
C GLU A 256 1.50 7.62 -13.19
N CYS A 257 2.54 6.82 -13.22
CA CYS A 257 3.62 6.84 -12.25
C CYS A 257 4.94 6.97 -13.02
N ARG A 258 5.74 7.98 -12.68
CA ARG A 258 7.09 8.20 -13.20
C ARG A 258 8.06 8.08 -12.04
N VAL A 259 9.10 7.29 -12.18
CA VAL A 259 10.12 7.03 -11.17
C VAL A 259 11.48 7.26 -11.79
N ARG A 260 12.34 8.02 -11.14
CA ARG A 260 13.72 8.21 -11.55
C ARG A 260 14.54 6.95 -11.26
N THR A 261 15.24 6.42 -12.24
CA THR A 261 15.94 5.13 -12.11
C THR A 261 17.03 5.20 -11.04
N SER A 262 17.77 6.32 -10.95
CA SER A 262 18.79 6.54 -9.90
C SER A 262 18.24 6.56 -8.49
N GLU A 263 16.97 6.90 -8.30
CA GLU A 263 16.32 7.07 -6.99
C GLU A 263 15.52 5.85 -6.56
N ILE A 264 15.58 4.75 -7.32
CA ILE A 264 14.92 3.51 -6.94
C ILE A 264 15.63 2.93 -5.73
N SER A 265 14.96 2.95 -4.60
CA SER A 265 15.48 2.39 -3.34
C SER A 265 15.58 0.87 -3.42
N PHE A 266 14.56 0.22 -3.96
CA PHE A 266 14.55 -1.23 -4.15
C PHE A 266 13.45 -1.69 -5.11
N ALA A 267 13.68 -2.86 -5.72
CA ALA A 267 12.68 -3.63 -6.45
C ALA A 267 12.20 -4.80 -5.57
N ASP A 268 10.87 -4.94 -5.42
CA ASP A 268 10.23 -5.95 -4.56
C ASP A 268 9.40 -6.91 -5.41
N VAL A 269 9.79 -8.18 -5.44
CA VAL A 269 9.00 -9.25 -6.04
C VAL A 269 8.15 -9.90 -4.95
N ARG A 270 6.84 -9.71 -5.04
CA ARG A 270 5.87 -10.20 -4.05
C ARG A 270 5.31 -11.55 -4.45
N ILE A 271 5.78 -12.59 -3.80
CA ILE A 271 5.38 -13.96 -4.09
C ILE A 271 4.23 -14.37 -3.17
N SER A 272 3.00 -14.21 -3.65
CA SER A 272 1.78 -14.70 -2.99
C SER A 272 1.53 -16.19 -3.29
N PRO A 273 0.64 -16.87 -2.56
CA PRO A 273 0.18 -18.21 -2.94
C PRO A 273 -0.40 -18.24 -4.35
N ALA A 274 -1.17 -17.24 -4.75
CA ALA A 274 -1.72 -17.09 -6.10
C ALA A 274 -0.62 -16.89 -7.15
N ALA A 275 0.39 -16.06 -6.87
CA ALA A 275 1.54 -15.90 -7.76
C ALA A 275 2.29 -17.20 -8.00
N ARG A 276 2.43 -18.04 -6.95
CA ARG A 276 3.03 -19.38 -7.07
C ARG A 276 2.22 -20.31 -7.94
N LEU A 277 0.89 -20.32 -7.76
CA LEU A 277 -0.01 -21.13 -8.56
C LEU A 277 0.05 -20.74 -10.04
N MET A 278 0.05 -19.43 -10.32
CA MET A 278 0.12 -18.89 -11.67
C MET A 278 1.53 -18.93 -12.27
N LYS A 279 2.58 -19.23 -11.49
CA LYS A 279 3.99 -19.12 -11.85
C LYS A 279 4.36 -17.75 -12.44
N ARG A 280 3.76 -16.68 -11.90
CA ARG A 280 3.96 -15.31 -12.33
C ARG A 280 4.33 -14.42 -11.15
N TRP A 281 5.38 -13.63 -11.33
CA TRP A 281 6.00 -12.84 -10.28
C TRP A 281 5.75 -11.35 -10.51
N PRO A 282 4.90 -10.70 -9.68
CA PRO A 282 4.69 -9.26 -9.74
C PRO A 282 5.87 -8.50 -9.13
N VAL A 283 6.33 -7.49 -9.85
CA VAL A 283 7.44 -6.61 -9.46
C VAL A 283 6.91 -5.24 -9.09
N PHE A 284 7.29 -4.76 -7.92
CA PHE A 284 6.99 -3.43 -7.42
C PHE A 284 8.30 -2.66 -7.26
N VAL A 285 8.27 -1.37 -7.55
CA VAL A 285 9.42 -0.48 -7.41
C VAL A 285 9.08 0.58 -6.38
N THR A 286 10.02 0.85 -5.46
CA THR A 286 9.87 1.89 -4.44
C THR A 286 10.97 2.91 -4.60
N ALA A 287 10.60 4.20 -4.65
CA ALA A 287 11.53 5.32 -4.76
C ALA A 287 11.02 6.51 -3.95
N GLY A 288 11.85 7.14 -3.14
CA GLY A 288 11.51 8.33 -2.36
C GLY A 288 10.23 8.21 -1.53
N GLY A 289 9.93 7.01 -1.00
CA GLY A 289 8.68 6.74 -0.28
C GLY A 289 7.45 6.50 -1.17
N CYS A 290 7.57 6.61 -2.50
CA CYS A 290 6.57 6.18 -3.46
C CYS A 290 6.55 4.64 -3.53
N SER A 291 5.42 4.05 -3.18
CA SER A 291 5.17 2.61 -3.35
C SER A 291 3.86 2.45 -4.11
N PRO A 292 3.91 2.17 -5.42
CA PRO A 292 2.71 2.04 -6.24
C PRO A 292 1.81 0.90 -5.74
N GLU A 293 0.51 1.09 -5.86
CA GLU A 293 -0.49 0.08 -5.48
C GLU A 293 -0.45 -1.13 -6.42
N LEU A 294 -0.21 -0.89 -7.72
CA LEU A 294 -0.11 -1.93 -8.74
C LEU A 294 1.35 -2.35 -8.96
N PRO A 295 1.61 -3.63 -9.31
CA PRO A 295 2.91 -4.02 -9.76
C PRO A 295 3.30 -3.28 -11.05
N LEU A 296 4.57 -2.93 -11.19
CA LEU A 296 5.09 -2.28 -12.37
C LEU A 296 4.97 -3.19 -13.59
N PHE A 297 5.33 -4.46 -13.43
CA PHE A 297 5.14 -5.53 -14.42
C PHE A 297 5.05 -6.88 -13.74
N VAL A 298 4.69 -7.90 -14.51
CA VAL A 298 4.67 -9.30 -14.06
C VAL A 298 5.49 -10.12 -15.05
N TYR A 299 6.45 -10.89 -14.56
CA TYR A 299 7.21 -11.80 -15.40
C TYR A 299 6.93 -13.27 -15.06
N ARG A 300 7.20 -14.17 -15.99
CA ARG A 300 7.00 -15.59 -15.80
C ARG A 300 8.21 -16.21 -15.09
N SER A 301 7.94 -17.17 -14.21
CA SER A 301 9.00 -17.93 -13.56
C SER A 301 9.91 -18.62 -14.59
N GLY A 302 11.21 -18.35 -14.53
CA GLY A 302 12.19 -18.84 -15.50
C GLY A 302 12.40 -17.98 -16.74
N GLU A 303 11.57 -16.94 -16.96
CA GLU A 303 11.71 -16.00 -18.07
C GLU A 303 12.04 -14.61 -17.49
N GLU A 304 13.31 -14.35 -17.20
CA GLU A 304 13.76 -13.10 -16.57
C GLU A 304 14.11 -12.00 -17.58
N THR A 305 13.85 -12.23 -18.88
CA THR A 305 14.18 -11.27 -19.96
C THR A 305 13.56 -9.90 -19.72
N LEU A 306 12.24 -9.88 -19.44
CA LEU A 306 11.51 -8.65 -19.15
C LEU A 306 12.05 -7.91 -17.91
N PHE A 307 12.46 -8.65 -16.88
CA PHE A 307 13.06 -8.07 -15.69
C PHE A 307 14.41 -7.41 -16.01
N ARG A 308 15.24 -8.04 -16.84
CA ARG A 308 16.53 -7.50 -17.26
C ARG A 308 16.40 -6.31 -18.21
N GLU A 309 15.36 -6.27 -19.03
CA GLU A 309 15.07 -5.15 -19.92
C GLU A 309 14.57 -3.91 -19.17
N LEU A 310 13.68 -4.10 -18.20
CA LEU A 310 13.05 -2.99 -17.48
C LEU A 310 13.82 -2.55 -16.23
N LEU A 311 14.59 -3.43 -15.60
CA LEU A 311 15.35 -3.16 -14.38
C LEU A 311 16.77 -3.76 -14.47
N PRO A 312 17.61 -3.31 -15.42
CA PRO A 312 18.94 -3.88 -15.65
C PRO A 312 19.88 -3.73 -14.44
N GLU A 313 19.66 -2.69 -13.62
CA GLU A 313 20.44 -2.43 -12.41
C GLU A 313 20.17 -3.45 -11.29
N PHE A 314 19.01 -4.12 -11.32
CA PHE A 314 18.60 -5.07 -10.30
C PHE A 314 18.79 -6.50 -10.81
N ARG A 315 19.44 -7.35 -10.01
CA ARG A 315 19.59 -8.77 -10.32
C ARG A 315 18.86 -9.62 -9.29
N MET A 316 18.02 -10.51 -9.78
CA MET A 316 17.34 -11.50 -8.94
C MET A 316 18.24 -12.71 -8.66
N PRO A 317 18.13 -13.34 -7.49
CA PRO A 317 18.74 -14.64 -7.29
C PRO A 317 18.08 -15.67 -8.24
N PRO A 318 18.85 -16.64 -8.76
CA PRO A 318 18.35 -17.60 -9.75
C PRO A 318 17.21 -18.48 -9.22
N ASP A 319 17.16 -18.69 -7.91
CA ASP A 319 16.07 -19.42 -7.26
C ASP A 319 15.43 -18.57 -6.14
N LEU A 320 14.30 -17.95 -6.48
CA LEU A 320 13.51 -17.11 -5.55
C LEU A 320 12.90 -17.92 -4.40
N LEU A 321 12.75 -19.23 -4.57
CA LEU A 321 12.12 -20.12 -3.59
C LEU A 321 13.13 -20.98 -2.84
N ALA A 322 14.43 -20.86 -3.11
CA ALA A 322 15.47 -21.62 -2.43
C ALA A 322 15.33 -21.58 -0.90
N ARG A 323 15.60 -22.70 -0.26
CA ARG A 323 15.56 -22.80 1.20
C ARG A 323 16.86 -22.30 1.80
N THR A 324 16.76 -21.57 2.89
CA THR A 324 17.91 -21.18 3.73
C THR A 324 18.29 -22.33 4.67
N GLN A 325 19.58 -22.66 4.75
CA GLN A 325 20.01 -23.86 5.46
C GLN A 325 20.04 -23.71 7.00
N GLN A 326 20.35 -22.55 7.54
CA GLN A 326 20.53 -22.40 8.99
C GLN A 326 19.41 -21.58 9.63
N ARG A 327 18.60 -22.20 10.50
CA ARG A 327 17.54 -21.53 11.25
C ARG A 327 17.49 -21.96 12.71
N SER A 328 17.17 -21.02 13.59
CA SER A 328 16.98 -21.24 15.02
C SER A 328 15.51 -21.08 15.39
N LEU A 329 15.05 -21.86 16.37
CA LEU A 329 13.69 -21.78 16.94
C LEU A 329 13.37 -20.40 17.52
N ILE A 330 14.38 -19.60 17.88
CA ILE A 330 14.26 -18.20 18.31
C ILE A 330 13.53 -17.34 17.27
N PHE A 331 13.57 -17.75 15.99
CA PHE A 331 12.79 -17.11 14.92
C PHE A 331 11.30 -17.01 15.24
N PHE A 332 10.77 -17.98 15.97
CA PHE A 332 9.34 -18.03 16.35
C PHE A 332 9.01 -17.23 17.61
N ALA A 333 9.99 -16.89 18.43
CA ALA A 333 9.76 -16.25 19.73
C ALA A 333 8.82 -15.01 19.68
N PRO A 334 8.96 -14.07 18.71
CA PRO A 334 8.09 -12.88 18.67
C PRO A 334 6.60 -13.16 18.45
N ALA A 335 6.26 -14.29 17.83
CA ALA A 335 4.85 -14.67 17.58
C ALA A 335 4.42 -15.85 18.48
N GLY A 336 5.33 -16.77 18.75
CA GLY A 336 5.07 -17.99 19.51
C GLY A 336 4.82 -17.76 21.00
N ILE A 337 5.61 -16.87 21.61
CA ILE A 337 5.44 -16.54 23.05
C ILE A 337 4.09 -15.88 23.32
N PRO A 338 3.69 -14.80 22.59
CA PRO A 338 2.36 -14.22 22.78
C PRO A 338 1.22 -15.20 22.44
N PHE A 339 1.41 -16.03 21.41
CA PHE A 339 0.41 -17.06 21.08
C PHE A 339 0.23 -18.07 22.21
N ALA A 340 1.31 -18.62 22.77
CA ALA A 340 1.26 -19.57 23.86
C ALA A 340 0.62 -18.93 25.13
N LEU A 341 0.95 -17.66 25.40
CA LEU A 341 0.35 -16.92 26.52
C LEU A 341 -1.17 -16.73 26.30
N CYS A 342 -1.59 -16.29 25.11
CA CYS A 342 -3.02 -16.16 24.80
C CYS A 342 -3.76 -17.50 24.88
N LEU A 343 -3.14 -18.58 24.40
CA LEU A 343 -3.70 -19.93 24.48
C LEU A 343 -3.89 -20.35 25.95
N LEU A 344 -2.87 -20.16 26.77
CA LEU A 344 -2.95 -20.47 28.22
C LEU A 344 -4.06 -19.65 28.89
N LEU A 345 -4.09 -18.34 28.65
CA LEU A 345 -5.13 -17.46 29.22
C LEU A 345 -6.54 -17.86 28.75
N THR A 346 -6.69 -18.27 27.49
CA THR A 346 -7.97 -18.74 26.94
C THR A 346 -8.41 -20.04 27.62
N LEU A 347 -7.49 -20.97 27.84
CA LEU A 347 -7.78 -22.22 28.57
C LEU A 347 -8.17 -21.97 30.01
N VAL A 348 -7.44 -21.09 30.71
CA VAL A 348 -7.76 -20.72 32.12
C VAL A 348 -9.09 -19.97 32.17
N SER A 349 -9.35 -19.04 31.25
CA SER A 349 -10.61 -18.30 31.23
C SER A 349 -11.83 -19.19 30.94
N ALA A 350 -11.65 -20.23 30.13
CA ALA A 350 -12.74 -21.18 29.85
C ALA A 350 -13.24 -21.92 31.10
N THR A 351 -12.36 -22.09 32.10
CA THR A 351 -12.72 -22.74 33.38
C THR A 351 -13.15 -21.76 34.46
N VAL A 352 -12.52 -20.57 34.52
CA VAL A 352 -12.72 -19.62 35.64
C VAL A 352 -13.70 -18.50 35.27
N LEU A 353 -13.62 -17.97 34.06
CA LEU A 353 -14.37 -16.80 33.56
C LEU A 353 -14.82 -16.99 32.12
N PRO A 354 -15.84 -17.81 31.83
CA PRO A 354 -16.26 -18.16 30.46
C PRO A 354 -16.57 -16.95 29.58
N GLN A 355 -17.00 -15.83 30.16
CA GLN A 355 -17.32 -14.58 29.44
C GLN A 355 -16.12 -13.95 28.74
N LEU A 356 -14.90 -14.13 29.28
CA LEU A 356 -13.67 -13.58 28.72
C LEU A 356 -13.08 -14.47 27.60
N THR A 357 -13.50 -15.73 27.52
CA THR A 357 -12.95 -16.69 26.54
C THR A 357 -13.10 -16.20 25.12
N VAL A 358 -14.28 -15.68 24.75
CA VAL A 358 -14.54 -15.15 23.39
C VAL A 358 -13.62 -13.95 23.05
N THR A 359 -13.41 -13.08 24.03
CA THR A 359 -12.52 -11.91 23.86
C THR A 359 -11.07 -12.32 23.65
N LEU A 360 -10.61 -13.36 24.35
CA LEU A 360 -9.24 -13.89 24.25
C LEU A 360 -8.99 -14.70 22.97
N LEU A 361 -10.03 -15.23 22.34
CA LEU A 361 -9.90 -15.88 21.02
C LEU A 361 -9.42 -14.91 19.94
N ILE A 362 -9.76 -13.62 20.02
CA ILE A 362 -9.35 -12.61 19.02
C ILE A 362 -7.83 -12.43 18.96
N PRO A 363 -7.13 -12.09 20.08
CA PRO A 363 -5.68 -11.99 20.06
C PRO A 363 -5.00 -13.35 19.79
N MET A 364 -5.55 -14.44 20.29
CA MET A 364 -5.04 -15.79 19.98
C MET A 364 -5.06 -16.06 18.47
N PHE A 365 -6.15 -15.77 17.77
CA PHE A 365 -6.25 -15.90 16.32
C PHE A 365 -5.24 -15.00 15.61
N PHE A 366 -5.11 -13.74 16.05
CA PHE A 366 -4.14 -12.79 15.48
C PHE A 366 -2.70 -13.31 15.60
N PHE A 367 -2.27 -13.75 16.78
CA PHE A 367 -0.94 -14.31 16.98
C PHE A 367 -0.76 -15.66 16.28
N GLY A 368 -1.83 -16.47 16.16
CA GLY A 368 -1.83 -17.67 15.34
C GLY A 368 -1.53 -17.42 13.88
N VAL A 369 -2.15 -16.41 13.28
CA VAL A 369 -1.85 -15.97 11.89
C VAL A 369 -0.40 -15.49 11.76
N LEU A 370 0.10 -14.73 12.76
CA LEU A 370 1.51 -14.31 12.76
C LEU A 370 2.47 -15.49 12.87
N LEU A 371 2.14 -16.47 13.70
CA LEU A 371 2.94 -17.69 13.86
C LEU A 371 2.94 -18.54 12.59
N ALA A 372 1.79 -18.70 11.94
CA ALA A 372 1.69 -19.37 10.64
C ALA A 372 2.52 -18.65 9.57
N GLY A 373 2.48 -17.31 9.53
CA GLY A 373 3.35 -16.49 8.68
C GLY A 373 4.83 -16.69 8.98
N ALA A 374 5.20 -16.77 10.26
CA ALA A 374 6.57 -17.07 10.67
C ALA A 374 6.99 -18.49 10.23
N ALA A 375 6.13 -19.49 10.37
CA ALA A 375 6.39 -20.85 9.93
C ALA A 375 6.61 -20.92 8.39
N ALA A 376 5.80 -20.20 7.61
CA ALA A 376 5.97 -20.09 6.16
C ALA A 376 7.31 -19.41 5.78
N GLY A 377 7.77 -18.45 6.57
CA GLY A 377 9.04 -17.73 6.39
C GLY A 377 10.26 -18.47 6.90
N TYR A 378 10.09 -19.39 7.83
CA TYR A 378 11.19 -20.01 8.60
C TYR A 378 12.35 -20.55 7.76
N ARG A 379 12.07 -21.17 6.61
CA ARG A 379 13.08 -21.69 5.70
C ARG A 379 13.32 -20.83 4.46
N ARG A 380 12.69 -19.66 4.37
CA ARG A 380 12.71 -18.82 3.17
C ARG A 380 13.29 -17.43 3.40
N GLU A 381 13.20 -16.91 4.61
CA GLU A 381 13.79 -15.61 4.94
C GLU A 381 15.31 -15.68 4.93
N GLY A 382 15.96 -14.63 4.46
CA GLY A 382 17.40 -14.55 4.46
C GLY A 382 17.89 -13.32 3.72
N LEU A 383 19.19 -13.15 3.75
CA LEU A 383 19.90 -12.06 3.14
C LEU A 383 21.04 -12.66 2.32
N TRP A 384 21.21 -12.21 1.10
CA TRP A 384 22.23 -12.65 0.17
C TRP A 384 22.97 -11.45 -0.40
N LEU A 385 24.28 -11.61 -0.51
CA LEU A 385 25.16 -10.68 -1.19
C LEU A 385 25.73 -11.38 -2.42
N ARG A 386 25.49 -10.84 -3.59
CA ARG A 386 26.00 -11.37 -4.85
C ARG A 386 26.32 -10.24 -5.82
N GLU A 387 27.53 -10.27 -6.37
CA GLU A 387 27.98 -9.33 -7.40
C GLU A 387 27.77 -7.84 -7.02
N GLY A 388 28.09 -7.48 -5.79
CA GLY A 388 27.94 -6.11 -5.32
C GLY A 388 26.50 -5.65 -5.10
N ARG A 389 25.55 -6.60 -4.96
CA ARG A 389 24.11 -6.30 -4.77
C ARG A 389 23.54 -7.13 -3.63
N MET A 390 22.68 -6.49 -2.87
CA MET A 390 22.03 -7.11 -1.72
C MET A 390 20.62 -7.57 -2.09
N THR A 391 20.32 -8.84 -1.84
CA THR A 391 18.98 -9.38 -1.98
C THR A 391 18.48 -9.90 -0.65
N LEU A 392 17.32 -9.44 -0.27
CA LEU A 392 16.69 -9.77 1.01
C LEU A 392 15.38 -10.50 0.74
N ARG A 393 15.16 -11.63 1.41
CA ARG A 393 13.87 -12.33 1.42
C ARG A 393 13.23 -12.25 2.79
N ARG A 394 11.97 -11.84 2.81
CA ARG A 394 11.19 -11.65 4.03
C ARG A 394 9.78 -12.19 3.83
N GLN A 395 9.28 -12.94 4.79
CA GLN A 395 7.88 -13.33 4.85
C GLN A 395 7.10 -12.27 5.64
N GLN A 396 6.12 -11.66 5.00
CA GLN A 396 5.20 -10.76 5.66
C GLN A 396 3.77 -11.24 5.41
N ARG A 397 3.12 -11.68 6.48
CA ARG A 397 1.81 -12.35 6.39
C ARG A 397 1.86 -13.53 5.42
N LEU A 398 1.09 -13.51 4.34
CA LEU A 398 1.02 -14.57 3.32
C LEU A 398 1.97 -14.35 2.12
N TYR A 399 2.67 -13.21 2.08
CA TYR A 399 3.55 -12.83 0.98
C TYR A 399 5.01 -13.08 1.33
N LEU A 400 5.73 -13.71 0.43
CA LEU A 400 7.18 -13.73 0.45
C LEU A 400 7.66 -12.55 -0.42
N HIS A 401 8.30 -11.58 0.19
CA HIS A 401 8.94 -10.46 -0.46
C HIS A 401 10.37 -10.83 -0.80
N CYS A 402 10.75 -10.72 -2.05
CA CYS A 402 12.13 -10.80 -2.51
C CYS A 402 12.54 -9.41 -2.98
N ILE A 403 13.37 -8.75 -2.20
CA ILE A 403 13.72 -7.34 -2.35
C ILE A 403 15.16 -7.24 -2.81
N CYS A 404 15.35 -6.69 -4.00
CA CYS A 404 16.65 -6.37 -4.55
C CYS A 404 16.99 -4.92 -4.26
N VAL A 405 18.11 -4.70 -3.61
CA VAL A 405 18.61 -3.38 -3.21
C VAL A 405 19.80 -3.04 -4.09
N PHE A 406 19.76 -1.85 -4.67
CA PHE A 406 20.85 -1.30 -5.48
C PHE A 406 21.37 0.03 -4.89
N HIS A 407 20.53 0.76 -4.16
CA HIS A 407 20.85 2.10 -3.70
C HIS A 407 21.93 2.09 -2.61
N PRO A 408 23.00 2.91 -2.70
CA PRO A 408 24.04 2.98 -1.70
C PRO A 408 23.58 3.59 -0.35
N ASP A 409 22.56 4.47 -0.38
CA ASP A 409 22.08 5.20 0.80
C ASP A 409 21.17 4.36 1.70
N VAL A 410 21.56 3.14 2.02
CA VAL A 410 20.81 2.25 2.92
C VAL A 410 21.53 2.18 4.26
N CYS A 411 20.83 2.59 5.32
CA CYS A 411 21.35 2.44 6.68
C CYS A 411 21.04 1.04 7.21
N LEU A 412 22.06 0.29 7.59
CA LEU A 412 21.95 -1.03 8.18
C LEU A 412 22.12 -0.94 9.70
N THR A 413 21.14 -1.42 10.46
CA THR A 413 21.21 -1.52 11.92
C THR A 413 21.02 -2.97 12.36
N ALA A 414 21.87 -3.42 13.29
CA ALA A 414 21.74 -4.72 13.93
C ALA A 414 21.17 -4.55 15.34
N ALA A 415 20.21 -5.40 15.70
CA ALA A 415 19.66 -5.49 17.03
C ALA A 415 19.70 -6.94 17.51
N GLN A 416 20.32 -7.16 18.65
CA GLN A 416 20.50 -8.49 19.22
C GLN A 416 19.82 -8.57 20.59
N SER A 417 18.87 -9.49 20.75
CA SER A 417 18.31 -9.79 22.07
C SER A 417 19.26 -10.75 22.84
N PRO A 418 19.22 -10.79 24.18
CA PRO A 418 20.05 -11.72 24.95
C PRO A 418 19.93 -13.18 24.50
N TRP A 419 18.73 -13.63 24.17
CA TRP A 419 18.45 -14.97 23.64
C TRP A 419 19.02 -15.19 22.23
N ALA A 420 19.05 -14.16 21.40
CA ALA A 420 19.66 -14.24 20.08
C ALA A 420 21.19 -14.24 20.17
N ALA A 421 21.74 -13.53 21.16
CA ALA A 421 23.16 -13.49 21.45
C ALA A 421 23.69 -14.87 21.83
N SER A 422 23.00 -15.61 22.70
CA SER A 422 23.39 -16.95 23.13
C SER A 422 23.51 -17.97 21.98
N VAL A 423 22.85 -17.72 20.84
CA VAL A 423 22.85 -18.57 19.64
C VAL A 423 23.62 -17.92 18.47
N GLY A 424 24.35 -16.82 18.72
CA GLY A 424 25.15 -16.13 17.71
C GLY A 424 24.29 -15.56 16.54
N ARG A 425 23.09 -15.01 16.84
CA ARG A 425 22.18 -14.48 15.85
C ARG A 425 21.77 -13.03 16.13
N THR A 426 21.42 -12.29 15.07
CA THR A 426 20.99 -10.90 15.14
C THR A 426 19.81 -10.64 14.22
N ASN A 427 19.06 -9.59 14.50
CA ASN A 427 18.05 -9.06 13.60
C ASN A 427 18.62 -7.84 12.87
N LEU A 428 18.57 -7.85 11.55
CA LEU A 428 19.00 -6.73 10.73
C LEU A 428 17.82 -5.89 10.33
N THR A 429 17.97 -4.57 10.40
CA THR A 429 16.99 -3.61 9.90
C THR A 429 17.67 -2.73 8.87
N LEU A 430 17.16 -2.76 7.66
CA LEU A 430 17.55 -1.89 6.57
C LEU A 430 16.61 -0.69 6.56
N THR A 431 17.15 0.50 6.65
CA THR A 431 16.40 1.75 6.53
C THR A 431 16.78 2.41 5.22
N PHE A 432 15.79 2.55 4.33
CA PHE A 432 15.94 3.15 3.01
C PHE A 432 15.60 4.64 3.04
N PRO A 433 16.04 5.41 2.03
CA PRO A 433 15.52 6.74 1.79
C PRO A 433 13.99 6.76 1.81
N GLY A 434 13.38 7.78 2.41
CA GLY A 434 11.92 7.81 2.65
C GLY A 434 11.45 7.08 3.91
N TRP A 435 12.39 6.67 4.79
CA TRP A 435 12.13 6.01 6.07
C TRP A 435 11.42 4.65 5.98
N VAL A 436 11.52 3.99 4.83
CA VAL A 436 11.03 2.62 4.66
C VAL A 436 11.97 1.66 5.40
N LYS A 437 11.45 0.93 6.38
CA LYS A 437 12.21 -0.01 7.20
C LYS A 437 11.88 -1.46 6.82
N LEU A 438 12.91 -2.22 6.47
CA LEU A 438 12.80 -3.64 6.20
C LEU A 438 13.58 -4.42 7.26
N LYS A 439 12.93 -5.36 7.93
CA LYS A 439 13.53 -6.15 8.99
C LYS A 439 13.71 -7.60 8.56
N VAL A 440 14.92 -8.12 8.69
CA VAL A 440 15.27 -9.53 8.51
C VAL A 440 15.58 -10.13 9.88
N ARG A 441 14.93 -11.23 10.17
CA ARG A 441 15.02 -11.85 11.50
C ARG A 441 16.04 -12.99 11.53
N SER A 442 16.71 -13.14 12.66
CA SER A 442 17.53 -14.30 12.98
C SER A 442 18.61 -14.60 11.92
N VAL A 443 19.39 -13.59 11.55
CA VAL A 443 20.55 -13.72 10.66
C VAL A 443 21.75 -14.19 11.49
N PRO A 444 22.59 -15.15 11.02
CA PRO A 444 23.84 -15.49 11.68
C PRO A 444 24.76 -14.27 11.81
N LEU A 445 25.41 -14.10 12.95
CA LEU A 445 26.25 -12.92 13.22
C LEU A 445 27.38 -12.78 12.18
N ARG A 446 28.01 -13.89 11.80
CA ARG A 446 29.05 -13.92 10.75
C ARG A 446 28.57 -13.40 9.39
N ASP A 447 27.33 -13.69 9.04
CA ASP A 447 26.76 -13.18 7.79
C ASP A 447 26.40 -11.70 7.93
N ALA A 448 25.89 -11.28 9.09
CA ALA A 448 25.62 -9.86 9.36
C ALA A 448 26.90 -9.01 9.23
N GLU A 449 28.04 -9.48 9.76
CA GLU A 449 29.34 -8.79 9.63
C GLU A 449 29.77 -8.61 8.17
N LYS A 450 29.52 -9.60 7.30
CA LYS A 450 29.81 -9.47 5.86
C LYS A 450 29.01 -8.34 5.22
N PHE A 451 27.76 -8.17 5.65
CA PHE A 451 26.90 -7.09 5.12
C PHE A 451 27.35 -5.72 5.63
N PHE A 452 27.80 -5.61 6.89
CA PHE A 452 28.38 -4.37 7.40
C PHE A 452 29.62 -3.98 6.62
N ARG A 453 30.56 -4.90 6.42
CA ARG A 453 31.78 -4.64 5.62
C ARG A 453 31.44 -4.24 4.19
N PHE A 454 30.45 -4.89 3.59
CA PHE A 454 29.99 -4.51 2.24
C PHE A 454 29.45 -3.08 2.17
N MET A 455 28.71 -2.64 3.20
CA MET A 455 28.17 -1.28 3.28
C MET A 455 29.24 -0.22 3.59
N GLU A 456 30.37 -0.61 4.20
CA GLU A 456 31.50 0.29 4.45
C GLU A 456 32.38 0.49 3.21
N THR A 457 32.38 -0.46 2.29
CA THR A 457 33.25 -0.45 1.09
C THR A 457 32.56 0.12 -0.15
N ASN A 458 31.26 0.33 -0.15
CA ASN A 458 30.46 0.91 -1.23
C ASN A 458 29.69 2.16 -0.77
#